data_71b98ce5c34c8d969a3aa2a40df56946
#
_entry.id   71b98ce5c34c8d969a3aa2a40df56946
#
_cell.length_a   1.000
_cell.length_b   1.000
_cell.length_c   1.000
_cell.angle_alpha   90.00
_cell.angle_beta   90.00
_cell.angle_gamma   90.00
#
_symmetry.space_group_name_H-M   'P 1'
#
loop_
_entity.id
_entity.type
_entity.pdbx_description
1 polymer ?
#
loop_
_entity_poly.entity_id
_entity_poly.type
_entity_poly.pdbx_seq_one_letter_code
_entity_poly.pdbx_strand_id
1 'polypeptide(L)' 'MTPEQARPGMRVRVMEHHRVAERRGLIGTVVARYGVGEYVAVDVRLAVGGCRLFWPRDLEEVSPPRAWWRFLLGRDGGV' A
#
# COMPACT_ATOMS: atom_id res chain seq x y z
N MET A 1 5.04 -7.75 -2.00
CA MET A 1 5.90 -6.67 -2.52
C MET A 1 7.32 -6.88 -1.99
N THR A 2 8.29 -6.46 -2.73
CA THR A 2 9.67 -6.54 -2.27
C THR A 2 10.01 -5.32 -1.41
N PRO A 3 11.03 -5.42 -0.53
CA PRO A 3 11.42 -4.27 0.29
C PRO A 3 11.79 -3.03 -0.53
N GLU A 4 12.39 -3.22 -1.70
CA GLU A 4 12.81 -2.12 -2.55
C GLU A 4 11.64 -1.38 -3.17
N GLN A 5 10.49 -2.02 -3.28
CA GLN A 5 9.30 -1.42 -3.87
C GLN A 5 8.52 -0.56 -2.87
N ALA A 6 8.76 -0.76 -1.59
CA ALA A 6 8.02 -0.03 -0.56
C ALA A 6 8.49 1.42 -0.49
N ARG A 7 7.62 2.35 -0.83
CA ARG A 7 7.91 3.78 -0.84
C ARG A 7 6.81 4.56 -0.15
N PRO A 8 7.15 5.62 0.59
CA PRO A 8 6.10 6.49 1.15
C PRO A 8 5.17 7.01 0.06
N GLY A 9 3.89 7.01 0.36
CA GLY A 9 2.86 7.42 -0.58
C GLY A 9 2.26 6.29 -1.39
N MET A 10 2.90 5.12 -1.41
CA MET A 10 2.39 3.96 -2.14
C MET A 10 1.14 3.40 -1.46
N ARG A 11 0.11 3.07 -2.24
CA ARG A 11 -1.07 2.40 -1.72
C ARG A 11 -0.85 0.90 -1.74
N VAL A 12 -1.22 0.26 -0.65
CA VAL A 12 -1.00 -1.17 -0.47
C VAL A 12 -2.24 -1.84 0.12
N ARG A 13 -2.32 -3.15 -0.08
CA ARG A 13 -3.35 -3.98 0.54
C ARG A 13 -2.66 -5.07 1.33
N VAL A 14 -3.18 -5.35 2.52
CA VAL A 14 -2.69 -6.44 3.34
C VAL A 14 -3.15 -7.76 2.74
N MET A 15 -2.20 -8.66 2.50
CA MET A 15 -2.49 -9.93 1.83
C MET A 15 -3.29 -10.87 2.72
N GLU A 16 -4.00 -11.80 2.07
CA GLU A 16 -4.88 -12.73 2.76
C GLU A 16 -4.13 -13.71 3.66
N HIS A 17 -2.84 -13.89 3.45
CA HIS A 17 -2.03 -14.78 4.28
C HIS A 17 -1.51 -14.12 5.56
N HIS A 18 -1.84 -12.85 5.79
CA HIS A 18 -1.39 -12.17 7.01
C HIS A 18 -1.91 -12.91 8.25
N ARG A 19 -1.04 -13.06 9.25
CA ARG A 19 -1.37 -13.82 10.45
C ARG A 19 -2.50 -13.22 11.27
N VAL A 20 -2.66 -11.91 11.22
CA VAL A 20 -3.73 -11.22 11.96
C VAL A 20 -4.93 -11.08 11.05
N ALA A 21 -5.96 -11.87 11.30
CA ALA A 21 -7.12 -11.96 10.42
C ALA A 21 -7.81 -10.61 10.21
N GLU A 22 -7.91 -9.81 11.25
CA GLU A 22 -8.58 -8.51 11.16
C GLU A 22 -7.89 -7.54 10.22
N ARG A 23 -6.62 -7.79 9.89
CA ARG A 23 -5.86 -6.91 9.01
C ARG A 23 -5.91 -7.35 7.55
N ARG A 24 -6.36 -8.58 7.29
CA ARG A 24 -6.39 -9.11 5.92
C ARG A 24 -7.31 -8.28 5.04
N GLY A 25 -6.81 -7.95 3.87
CA GLY A 25 -7.57 -7.19 2.88
C GLY A 25 -7.71 -5.70 3.13
N LEU A 26 -7.18 -5.20 4.23
CA LEU A 26 -7.22 -3.78 4.51
C LEU A 26 -6.33 -3.01 3.54
N ILE A 27 -6.78 -1.82 3.17
CA ILE A 27 -6.06 -0.93 2.27
C ILE A 27 -5.48 0.22 3.06
N GLY A 28 -4.27 0.60 2.74
CA GLY A 28 -3.63 1.72 3.40
C GLY A 28 -2.59 2.37 2.51
N THR A 29 -1.88 3.33 3.09
CA THR A 29 -0.83 4.08 2.40
C THR A 29 0.46 3.96 3.19
N VAL A 30 1.54 3.65 2.50
CA VAL A 30 2.87 3.60 3.12
C VAL A 30 3.25 5.00 3.56
N VAL A 31 3.60 5.17 4.83
CA VAL A 31 4.04 6.46 5.36
C VAL A 31 5.53 6.48 5.66
N ALA A 32 6.13 5.32 5.93
CA ALA A 32 7.55 5.23 6.21
C ALA A 32 8.03 3.79 6.02
N ARG A 33 9.33 3.63 5.90
CA ARG A 33 9.91 2.29 5.94
C ARG A 33 11.15 2.35 6.83
N TYR A 34 11.39 1.27 7.56
CA TYR A 34 12.47 1.18 8.52
C TYR A 34 13.30 -0.06 8.24
N GLY A 35 14.60 0.03 8.45
CA GLY A 35 15.50 -1.09 8.30
C GLY A 35 16.19 -1.11 6.96
N VAL A 36 17.00 -2.14 6.75
CA VAL A 36 17.80 -2.30 5.53
C VAL A 36 17.75 -3.76 5.08
N GLY A 37 17.93 -3.96 3.78
CA GLY A 37 18.00 -5.29 3.20
C GLY A 37 16.74 -6.09 3.46
N GLU A 38 16.91 -7.28 4.03
CA GLU A 38 15.82 -8.19 4.30
C GLU A 38 14.99 -7.81 5.51
N TYR A 39 15.50 -6.90 6.32
CA TYR A 39 14.88 -6.52 7.59
C TYR A 39 14.18 -5.19 7.50
N VAL A 40 13.42 -5.01 6.42
CA VAL A 40 12.64 -3.79 6.21
C VAL A 40 11.24 -4.00 6.77
N ALA A 41 10.81 -3.08 7.63
CA ALA A 41 9.42 -3.00 8.07
C ALA A 41 8.79 -1.77 7.44
N VAL A 42 7.52 -1.88 7.07
CA VAL A 42 6.79 -0.83 6.37
C VAL A 42 5.69 -0.32 7.28
N ASP A 43 5.71 0.98 7.54
CA ASP A 43 4.67 1.62 8.34
C ASP A 43 3.54 2.05 7.39
N VAL A 44 2.36 1.48 7.60
CA VAL A 44 1.20 1.71 6.74
C VAL A 44 0.10 2.38 7.54
N ARG A 45 -0.36 3.50 7.03
CA ARG A 45 -1.55 4.14 7.58
C ARG A 45 -2.77 3.48 6.96
N LEU A 46 -3.52 2.77 7.79
CA LEU A 46 -4.74 2.11 7.36
C LEU A 46 -5.90 3.10 7.37
N ALA A 47 -6.90 2.83 6.53
CA ALA A 47 -8.11 3.64 6.50
C ALA A 47 -8.83 3.60 7.84
N VAL A 48 -8.69 2.49 8.56
CA VAL A 48 -9.27 2.29 9.88
C VAL A 48 -8.18 1.75 10.79
N GLY A 49 -8.08 2.28 12.00
CA GLY A 49 -7.17 1.73 12.99
C GLY A 49 -5.78 2.37 13.06
N GLY A 50 -5.54 3.43 12.32
CA GLY A 50 -4.28 4.17 12.40
C GLY A 50 -3.13 3.46 11.69
N CYS A 51 -1.90 3.72 12.14
CA CYS A 51 -0.70 3.17 11.52
C CYS A 51 -0.30 1.85 12.16
N ARG A 52 0.17 0.93 11.31
CA ARG A 52 0.66 -0.38 11.74
C ARG A 52 1.86 -0.77 10.91
N LEU A 53 2.78 -1.53 11.51
CA LEU A 53 3.95 -2.05 10.82
C LEU A 53 3.64 -3.38 10.17
N PHE A 54 4.13 -3.55 8.95
CA PHE A 54 3.99 -4.79 8.19
C PHE A 54 5.31 -5.17 7.56
N TRP A 55 5.49 -6.48 7.32
CA TRP A 55 6.57 -6.94 6.47
C TRP A 55 6.16 -6.73 5.00
N PRO A 56 7.09 -6.36 4.12
CA PRO A 56 6.74 -6.17 2.70
C PRO A 56 6.07 -7.38 2.06
N ARG A 57 6.45 -8.58 2.48
CA ARG A 57 5.86 -9.81 1.94
C ARG A 57 4.37 -9.97 2.25
N ASP A 58 3.88 -9.25 3.25
CA ASP A 58 2.47 -9.28 3.63
C ASP A 58 1.65 -8.21 2.93
N LEU A 59 2.26 -7.45 2.05
CA LEU A 59 1.62 -6.34 1.36
C LEU A 59 1.72 -6.53 -0.15
N GLU A 60 0.71 -6.02 -0.86
CA GLU A 60 0.78 -5.90 -2.31
C GLU A 60 0.44 -4.48 -2.70
N GLU A 61 1.05 -4.00 -3.77
CA GLU A 61 0.78 -2.67 -4.28
C GLU A 61 -0.60 -2.64 -4.92
N VAL A 62 -1.37 -1.60 -4.61
CA VAL A 62 -2.67 -1.36 -5.21
C VAL A 62 -2.52 -0.21 -6.19
N SER A 63 -2.59 -0.51 -7.47
CA SER A 63 -2.53 0.51 -8.50
C SER A 63 -3.93 0.90 -8.91
N PRO A 64 -4.19 2.20 -9.16
CA PRO A 64 -5.48 2.62 -9.68
C PRO A 64 -5.75 1.94 -11.01
N PRO A 65 -7.01 1.58 -11.29
CA PRO A 65 -7.36 1.05 -12.61
C PRO A 65 -7.02 2.05 -13.69
N ARG A 66 -6.70 1.55 -14.89
CA ARG A 66 -6.41 2.41 -16.02
C ARG A 66 -7.53 3.40 -16.31
N ALA A 67 -8.76 2.94 -16.12
CA ALA A 67 -9.92 3.79 -16.30
C ALA A 67 -9.92 4.98 -15.34
N TRP A 68 -9.35 4.79 -14.17
CA TRP A 68 -9.26 5.84 -13.17
C TRP A 68 -8.32 6.95 -13.65
N TRP A 69 -7.19 6.59 -14.24
CA TRP A 69 -6.27 7.54 -14.84
C TRP A 69 -6.94 8.32 -15.96
N ARG A 70 -7.65 7.61 -16.82
CA ARG A 70 -8.37 8.21 -17.92
C ARG A 70 -9.42 9.17 -17.42
N PHE A 71 -10.08 8.82 -16.33
CA PHE A 71 -11.07 9.67 -15.70
C PHE A 71 -10.46 11.00 -15.25
N LEU A 72 -9.31 10.96 -14.57
CA LEU A 72 -8.63 12.16 -14.12
C LEU A 72 -8.18 13.03 -15.28
N LEU A 73 -7.50 12.43 -16.26
CA LEU A 73 -6.98 13.16 -17.40
C LEU A 73 -8.10 13.64 -18.31
N GLY A 74 -9.12 12.82 -18.45
CA GLY A 74 -10.25 13.14 -19.29
C GLY A 74 -11.02 14.36 -18.82
N ARG A 75 -11.09 14.59 -17.55
CA ARG A 75 -11.76 15.76 -17.01
C ARG A 75 -11.07 17.04 -17.41
N ASP A 76 -9.76 17.00 -17.42
CA ASP A 76 -8.96 18.16 -17.82
C ASP A 76 -8.99 18.34 -19.32
N GLY A 77 -8.83 17.25 -20.05
CA GLY A 77 -8.83 17.28 -21.50
C GLY A 77 -10.17 17.44 -22.13
N GLY A 78 -11.21 17.05 -21.40
CA GLY A 78 -12.58 17.12 -21.91
C GLY A 78 -13.19 18.50 -21.92
N VAL A 79 -12.49 19.41 -21.42
CA VAL A 79 -12.94 20.80 -21.35
C VAL A 79 -12.91 21.47 -22.70
#